data_aff8eb584c71a2e076a40665e5fde078
#
_entry.id   aff8eb584c71a2e076a40665e5fde078
#
_cell.length_a   1.000
_cell.length_b   1.000
_cell.length_c   1.000
_cell.angle_alpha   90.00
_cell.angle_beta   90.00
_cell.angle_gamma   90.00
#
_symmetry.space_group_name_H-M   'P 1'
#
loop_
_entity.id
_entity.type
_entity.pdbx_description
1 polymer ?
#
loop_
_entity_poly.entity_id
_entity_poly.type
_entity_poly.pdbx_seq_one_letter_code
_entity_poly.pdbx_strand_id
1 'polypeptide(L)'
;MKRFLLIISAVFSLTAYANSENAPQTTDGAFTTLMIAAADIGKYTETLRNNPSAFQATGTTGAGVCVTNSGNAYEGQMMVWSAFPDVTSALVGGTKYDPQQAPRQFKNLRDLKYGVTWKPLTPFRLEPGYERVQRINVPAENLQAFTEGLEKLEASIQAAGHPNFFNGVFVPIGGGTHEIETLMVRSITRDAQS
;
A
#
# COMPACT_ATOMS: atom_id res chain seq x y z
N MET A 1 60.83 15.25 -0.13
CA MET A 1 59.57 14.92 -0.87
C MET A 1 58.73 14.02 0.03
N LYS A 2 57.74 14.59 0.75
CA LYS A 2 56.85 13.86 1.66
C LYS A 2 55.55 13.55 0.89
N ARG A 3 55.29 12.26 0.67
CA ARG A 3 54.02 11.78 0.05
C ARG A 3 52.93 11.74 1.15
N PHE A 4 51.93 12.58 1.01
CA PHE A 4 50.71 12.51 1.81
C PHE A 4 49.79 11.44 1.21
N LEU A 5 49.48 10.42 1.99
CA LEU A 5 48.53 9.39 1.67
C LEU A 5 47.15 9.86 2.18
N LEU A 6 46.27 10.19 1.26
CA LEU A 6 44.88 10.55 1.58
C LEU A 6 44.07 9.24 1.71
N ILE A 7 43.69 8.88 2.93
CA ILE A 7 42.79 7.76 3.17
C ILE A 7 41.35 8.33 3.07
N ILE A 8 40.64 8.00 1.98
CA ILE A 8 39.23 8.29 1.83
C ILE A 8 38.45 7.17 2.54
N SER A 9 37.96 7.44 3.73
CA SER A 9 37.01 6.56 4.41
C SER A 9 35.63 6.71 3.79
N ALA A 10 35.25 5.75 2.98
CA ALA A 10 33.87 5.63 2.50
C ALA A 10 32.98 5.17 3.66
N VAL A 11 32.20 6.08 4.19
CA VAL A 11 31.14 5.75 5.15
C VAL A 11 29.98 5.17 4.37
N PHE A 12 29.88 3.84 4.36
CA PHE A 12 28.68 3.14 3.90
C PHE A 12 27.60 3.36 4.96
N SER A 13 26.67 4.27 4.69
CA SER A 13 25.41 4.35 5.45
C SER A 13 24.55 3.15 5.08
N LEU A 14 24.65 2.08 5.87
CA LEU A 14 23.61 1.05 5.89
C LEU A 14 22.31 1.71 6.40
N THR A 15 21.41 2.04 5.49
CA THR A 15 20.02 2.28 5.85
C THR A 15 19.48 0.95 6.37
N ALA A 16 19.41 0.82 7.69
CA ALA A 16 18.71 -0.27 8.34
C ALA A 16 17.27 -0.24 7.84
N TYR A 17 16.87 -1.26 7.08
CA TYR A 17 15.46 -1.60 6.94
C TYR A 17 15.01 -1.95 8.35
N ALA A 18 14.26 -1.04 8.97
CA ALA A 18 13.63 -1.31 10.26
C ALA A 18 12.81 -2.59 10.09
N ASN A 19 13.09 -3.59 10.94
CA ASN A 19 12.30 -4.80 11.02
C ASN A 19 10.85 -4.39 11.25
N SER A 20 9.97 -4.66 10.30
CA SER A 20 8.56 -4.33 10.35
C SER A 20 7.80 -5.18 11.39
N GLU A 21 8.46 -6.10 12.06
CA GLU A 21 7.85 -7.04 13.02
C GLU A 21 7.16 -6.38 14.23
N ASN A 22 7.46 -5.10 14.50
CA ASN A 22 6.90 -4.36 15.65
C ASN A 22 6.35 -2.98 15.29
N ALA A 23 5.98 -2.73 14.03
CA ALA A 23 5.28 -1.48 13.71
C ALA A 23 3.93 -1.47 14.44
N PRO A 24 3.62 -0.42 15.22
CA PRO A 24 2.34 -0.37 15.94
C PRO A 24 1.20 -0.41 14.93
N GLN A 25 0.24 -1.32 15.17
CA GLN A 25 -1.00 -1.34 14.42
C GLN A 25 -1.85 -0.16 14.88
N THR A 26 -2.40 0.61 13.95
CA THR A 26 -3.21 1.79 14.25
C THR A 26 -4.35 1.94 13.24
N THR A 27 -5.42 2.56 13.68
CA THR A 27 -6.53 3.03 12.82
C THR A 27 -6.38 4.51 12.44
N ASP A 28 -5.36 5.20 12.94
CA ASP A 28 -5.18 6.64 12.70
C ASP A 28 -4.66 6.96 11.30
N GLY A 29 -3.96 6.01 10.68
CA GLY A 29 -3.41 6.17 9.34
C GLY A 29 -4.45 6.28 8.25
N ALA A 30 -3.96 6.58 7.05
CA ALA A 30 -4.70 6.47 5.79
C ALA A 30 -3.76 6.03 4.69
N PHE A 31 -4.32 5.52 3.60
CA PHE A 31 -3.55 5.31 2.39
C PHE A 31 -4.35 5.61 1.13
N THR A 32 -3.65 6.00 0.11
CA THR A 32 -4.21 6.15 -1.22
C THR A 32 -3.80 4.98 -2.09
N THR A 33 -4.67 4.57 -2.98
CA THR A 33 -4.37 3.58 -4.02
C THR A 33 -4.61 4.18 -5.38
N LEU A 34 -3.73 3.88 -6.32
CA LEU A 34 -3.87 4.20 -7.72
C LEU A 34 -3.95 2.90 -8.50
N MET A 35 -5.11 2.61 -9.05
CA MET A 35 -5.34 1.43 -9.88
C MET A 35 -4.88 1.73 -11.29
N ILE A 36 -4.03 0.90 -11.83
CA ILE A 36 -3.43 1.07 -13.16
C ILE A 36 -3.41 -0.24 -13.94
N ALA A 37 -3.35 -0.13 -15.26
CA ALA A 37 -2.93 -1.20 -16.16
C ALA A 37 -1.50 -0.91 -16.63
N ALA A 38 -0.53 -1.71 -16.21
CA ALA A 38 0.85 -1.57 -16.63
C ALA A 38 1.09 -2.40 -17.89
N ALA A 39 1.67 -1.77 -18.92
CA ALA A 39 2.08 -2.48 -20.14
C ALA A 39 3.23 -3.46 -19.86
N ASP A 40 4.10 -3.13 -18.91
CA ASP A 40 5.19 -3.95 -18.39
C ASP A 40 5.31 -3.71 -16.88
N ILE A 41 4.81 -4.65 -16.10
CA ILE A 41 4.76 -4.58 -14.62
C ILE A 41 6.17 -4.45 -14.03
N GLY A 42 7.13 -5.23 -14.52
CA GLY A 42 8.52 -5.21 -14.02
C GLY A 42 9.16 -3.85 -14.24
N LYS A 43 9.12 -3.35 -15.48
CA LYS A 43 9.68 -2.06 -15.85
C LYS A 43 8.99 -0.89 -15.12
N TYR A 44 7.68 -0.95 -14.96
CA TYR A 44 6.94 0.09 -14.23
C TYR A 44 7.33 0.10 -12.75
N THR A 45 7.43 -1.06 -12.10
CA THR A 45 7.85 -1.19 -10.70
C THR A 45 9.28 -0.68 -10.51
N GLU A 46 10.21 -1.02 -11.41
CA GLU A 46 11.58 -0.52 -11.38
C GLU A 46 11.62 1.00 -11.56
N THR A 47 10.82 1.54 -12.51
CA THR A 47 10.72 2.99 -12.74
C THR A 47 10.23 3.71 -11.49
N LEU A 48 9.23 3.19 -10.78
CA LEU A 48 8.76 3.75 -9.50
C LEU A 48 9.86 3.73 -8.44
N ARG A 49 10.57 2.61 -8.29
CA ARG A 49 11.66 2.45 -7.32
C ARG A 49 12.78 3.46 -7.53
N ASN A 50 13.12 3.71 -8.79
CA ASN A 50 14.21 4.62 -9.17
C ASN A 50 13.79 6.10 -9.17
N ASN A 51 12.50 6.41 -8.96
CA ASN A 51 11.96 7.76 -8.99
C ASN A 51 11.03 8.05 -7.79
N PRO A 52 11.55 8.02 -6.54
CA PRO A 52 10.71 8.19 -5.35
C PRO A 52 10.22 9.63 -5.11
N SER A 53 10.67 10.60 -5.90
CA SER A 53 10.41 12.03 -5.69
C SER A 53 8.91 12.39 -5.68
N ALA A 54 8.09 11.71 -6.50
CA ALA A 54 6.64 11.93 -6.51
C ALA A 54 5.99 11.55 -5.16
N PHE A 55 6.43 10.45 -4.57
CA PHE A 55 5.96 10.02 -3.26
C PHE A 55 6.43 10.96 -2.14
N GLN A 56 7.69 11.40 -2.18
CA GLN A 56 8.25 12.36 -1.23
C GLN A 56 7.51 13.70 -1.27
N ALA A 57 7.18 14.19 -2.48
CA ALA A 57 6.47 15.45 -2.66
C ALA A 57 5.06 15.45 -2.04
N THR A 58 4.39 14.31 -1.97
CA THR A 58 3.06 14.18 -1.37
C THR A 58 3.08 14.12 0.16
N GLY A 59 4.24 13.90 0.78
CA GLY A 59 4.36 13.69 2.23
C GLY A 59 4.03 12.26 2.67
N THR A 60 4.16 11.30 1.75
CA THR A 60 3.99 9.87 1.99
C THR A 60 5.00 9.37 3.03
N THR A 61 4.55 8.58 4.00
CA THR A 61 5.39 7.91 5.00
C THR A 61 5.87 6.53 4.54
N GLY A 62 5.19 5.94 3.56
CA GLY A 62 5.55 4.69 2.92
C GLY A 62 4.81 4.53 1.61
N ALA A 63 5.38 3.80 0.66
CA ALA A 63 4.77 3.52 -0.63
C ALA A 63 5.16 2.14 -1.14
N GLY A 64 4.30 1.56 -1.98
CA GLY A 64 4.58 0.28 -2.59
C GLY A 64 3.64 -0.05 -3.74
N VAL A 65 3.78 -1.27 -4.21
CA VAL A 65 2.95 -1.82 -5.28
C VAL A 65 2.39 -3.17 -4.88
N CYS A 66 1.17 -3.46 -5.33
CA CYS A 66 0.58 -4.79 -5.29
C CYS A 66 0.32 -5.23 -6.73
N VAL A 67 0.91 -6.35 -7.11
CA VAL A 67 0.73 -6.96 -8.43
C VAL A 67 -0.40 -7.97 -8.35
N THR A 68 -1.39 -7.86 -9.22
CA THR A 68 -2.50 -8.82 -9.26
C THR A 68 -2.06 -10.10 -9.96
N ASN A 69 -2.03 -11.22 -9.22
CA ASN A 69 -1.66 -12.54 -9.76
C ASN A 69 -2.86 -13.31 -10.27
N SER A 70 -4.06 -13.06 -9.72
CA SER A 70 -5.29 -13.74 -10.13
C SER A 70 -6.51 -12.87 -9.84
N GLY A 71 -7.62 -13.09 -10.56
CA GLY A 71 -8.85 -12.31 -10.43
C GLY A 71 -8.73 -10.88 -10.98
N ASN A 72 -7.79 -10.65 -11.87
CA ASN A 72 -7.61 -9.36 -12.54
C ASN A 72 -8.80 -9.07 -13.48
N ALA A 73 -9.29 -7.83 -13.41
CA ALA A 73 -10.36 -7.33 -14.29
C ALA A 73 -9.84 -6.89 -15.68
N TYR A 74 -8.55 -6.66 -15.80
CA TYR A 74 -7.88 -6.24 -17.02
C TYR A 74 -6.40 -6.65 -17.00
N GLU A 75 -5.80 -6.75 -18.17
CA GLU A 75 -4.38 -7.08 -18.33
C GLU A 75 -3.49 -6.00 -17.67
N GLY A 76 -2.40 -6.43 -17.06
CA GLY A 76 -1.45 -5.52 -16.38
C GLY A 76 -1.99 -4.85 -15.12
N GLN A 77 -3.10 -5.36 -14.55
CA GLN A 77 -3.68 -4.79 -13.33
C GLN A 77 -2.69 -4.82 -12.19
N MET A 78 -2.47 -3.66 -11.61
CA MET A 78 -1.73 -3.51 -10.36
C MET A 78 -2.20 -2.26 -9.60
N MET A 79 -1.83 -2.20 -8.35
CA MET A 79 -2.15 -1.10 -7.45
C MET A 79 -0.84 -0.46 -6.95
N VAL A 80 -0.73 0.85 -7.10
CA VAL A 80 0.31 1.65 -6.42
C VAL A 80 -0.32 2.26 -5.18
N TRP A 81 0.29 2.11 -4.03
CA TRP A 81 -0.24 2.68 -2.80
C TRP A 81 0.76 3.64 -2.13
N SER A 82 0.23 4.59 -1.39
CA SER A 82 0.97 5.57 -0.59
C SER A 82 0.31 5.68 0.78
N ALA A 83 1.10 5.53 1.84
CA ALA A 83 0.65 5.62 3.22
C ALA A 83 0.85 7.01 3.79
N PHE A 84 -0.04 7.42 4.68
CA PHE A 84 -0.05 8.72 5.34
C PHE A 84 -0.39 8.55 6.82
N PRO A 85 0.03 9.47 7.71
CA PRO A 85 -0.25 9.37 9.14
C PRO A 85 -1.74 9.52 9.48
N ASP A 86 -2.51 10.18 8.60
CA ASP A 86 -3.96 10.41 8.77
C ASP A 86 -4.65 10.75 7.44
N VAL A 87 -5.99 10.79 7.45
CA VAL A 87 -6.81 11.11 6.27
C VAL A 87 -6.55 12.52 5.75
N THR A 88 -6.37 13.50 6.63
CA THR A 88 -6.10 14.89 6.24
C THR A 88 -4.80 14.98 5.44
N SER A 89 -3.74 14.33 5.93
CA SER A 89 -2.45 14.25 5.25
C SER A 89 -2.56 13.57 3.89
N ALA A 90 -3.37 12.50 3.77
CA ALA A 90 -3.62 11.83 2.51
C ALA A 90 -4.34 12.74 1.50
N LEU A 91 -5.38 13.46 1.93
CA LEU A 91 -6.11 14.40 1.08
C LEU A 91 -5.24 15.58 0.64
N VAL A 92 -4.47 16.17 1.56
CA VAL A 92 -3.49 17.24 1.25
C VAL A 92 -2.39 16.72 0.31
N GLY A 93 -1.89 15.50 0.53
CA GLY A 93 -0.94 14.86 -0.38
C GLY A 93 -1.48 14.73 -1.79
N GLY A 94 -2.76 14.37 -1.94
CA GLY A 94 -3.46 14.27 -3.21
C GLY A 94 -3.53 15.60 -3.99
N THR A 95 -3.48 16.75 -3.32
CA THR A 95 -3.44 18.05 -4.01
C THR A 95 -2.06 18.40 -4.59
N LYS A 96 -1.00 17.71 -4.14
CA LYS A 96 0.37 17.99 -4.55
C LYS A 96 0.84 17.18 -5.76
N TYR A 97 0.11 16.15 -6.11
CA TYR A 97 0.46 15.28 -7.23
C TYR A 97 -0.79 14.84 -8.00
N ASP A 98 -0.84 15.27 -9.27
CA ASP A 98 -1.84 14.79 -10.21
C ASP A 98 -1.25 13.65 -11.06
N PRO A 99 -1.72 12.40 -10.92
CA PRO A 99 -1.21 11.28 -11.69
C PRO A 99 -1.49 11.41 -13.20
N GLN A 100 -2.44 12.25 -13.62
CA GLN A 100 -2.69 12.58 -15.02
C GLN A 100 -1.60 13.49 -15.60
N GLN A 101 -0.91 14.26 -14.76
CA GLN A 101 0.21 15.13 -15.12
C GLN A 101 1.58 14.48 -14.91
N ALA A 102 1.62 13.18 -14.61
CA ALA A 102 2.86 12.45 -14.41
C ALA A 102 3.82 12.61 -15.61
N PRO A 103 5.15 12.58 -15.39
CA PRO A 103 6.14 12.60 -16.46
C PRO A 103 5.89 11.50 -17.50
N ARG A 104 6.27 11.78 -18.75
CA ARG A 104 6.03 10.90 -19.90
C ARG A 104 6.51 9.46 -19.68
N GLN A 105 7.64 9.30 -19.00
CA GLN A 105 8.20 7.98 -18.66
C GLN A 105 7.23 7.09 -17.88
N PHE A 106 6.40 7.67 -17.01
CA PHE A 106 5.37 6.92 -16.28
C PHE A 106 4.12 6.70 -17.13
N LYS A 107 3.67 7.75 -17.84
CA LYS A 107 2.46 7.66 -18.68
C LYS A 107 2.58 6.65 -19.82
N ASN A 108 3.77 6.48 -20.38
CA ASN A 108 4.00 5.48 -21.43
C ASN A 108 4.04 4.02 -20.93
N LEU A 109 4.13 3.80 -19.63
CA LEU A 109 4.21 2.47 -19.04
C LEU A 109 2.89 2.02 -18.40
N ARG A 110 1.90 2.90 -18.31
CA ARG A 110 0.63 2.59 -17.65
C ARG A 110 -0.56 3.33 -18.25
N ASP A 111 -1.73 2.72 -18.12
CA ASP A 111 -3.02 3.40 -18.18
C ASP A 111 -3.54 3.60 -16.77
N LEU A 112 -3.89 4.84 -16.44
CA LEU A 112 -4.53 5.17 -15.18
C LEU A 112 -6.00 4.79 -15.23
N LYS A 113 -6.45 3.99 -14.24
CA LYS A 113 -7.85 3.57 -14.13
C LYS A 113 -8.61 4.49 -13.17
N TYR A 114 -8.29 4.42 -11.87
CA TYR A 114 -8.89 5.28 -10.85
C TYR A 114 -8.01 5.35 -9.60
N GLY A 115 -8.30 6.29 -8.71
CA GLY A 115 -7.65 6.42 -7.41
C GLY A 115 -8.66 6.44 -6.28
N VAL A 116 -8.26 5.96 -5.11
CA VAL A 116 -9.09 5.92 -3.90
C VAL A 116 -8.25 6.31 -2.69
N THR A 117 -8.86 7.06 -1.76
CA THR A 117 -8.31 7.27 -0.42
C THR A 117 -9.06 6.36 0.55
N TRP A 118 -8.31 5.64 1.39
CA TRP A 118 -8.82 4.65 2.33
C TRP A 118 -8.52 5.05 3.77
N LYS A 119 -9.50 4.85 4.65
CA LYS A 119 -9.32 4.91 6.10
C LYS A 119 -9.45 3.51 6.69
N PRO A 120 -8.49 3.04 7.50
CA PRO A 120 -8.62 1.78 8.21
C PRO A 120 -9.72 1.87 9.28
N LEU A 121 -10.52 0.81 9.41
CA LEU A 121 -11.51 0.61 10.46
C LEU A 121 -11.02 -0.35 11.55
N THR A 122 -10.05 -1.19 11.21
CA THR A 122 -9.36 -2.10 12.14
C THR A 122 -7.87 -1.77 12.15
N PRO A 123 -7.14 -2.08 13.23
CA PRO A 123 -5.70 -1.92 13.26
C PRO A 123 -5.04 -2.62 12.06
N PHE A 124 -4.12 -1.93 11.40
CA PHE A 124 -3.49 -2.42 10.17
C PHE A 124 -2.02 -2.00 10.09
N ARG A 125 -1.22 -2.83 9.43
CA ARG A 125 0.17 -2.54 9.09
C ARG A 125 0.41 -2.76 7.60
N LEU A 126 1.27 -1.95 7.00
CA LEU A 126 1.69 -2.08 5.62
C LEU A 126 3.02 -2.84 5.59
N GLU A 127 3.00 -4.07 5.11
CA GLU A 127 4.19 -4.90 4.98
C GLU A 127 4.14 -5.70 3.67
N PRO A 128 5.31 -6.10 3.13
CA PRO A 128 5.35 -7.00 1.99
C PRO A 128 4.75 -8.35 2.33
N GLY A 129 4.02 -8.94 1.38
CA GLY A 129 3.40 -10.25 1.55
C GLY A 129 2.50 -10.61 0.39
N TYR A 130 1.83 -11.74 0.55
CA TYR A 130 0.74 -12.16 -0.31
C TYR A 130 -0.57 -11.71 0.30
N GLU A 131 -1.43 -11.14 -0.51
CA GLU A 131 -2.71 -10.64 -0.02
C GLU A 131 -3.89 -11.05 -0.91
N ARG A 132 -4.99 -11.32 -0.24
CA ARG A 132 -6.31 -11.43 -0.85
C ARG A 132 -7.05 -10.13 -0.59
N VAL A 133 -7.43 -9.44 -1.66
CA VAL A 133 -8.20 -8.20 -1.59
C VAL A 133 -9.65 -8.49 -2.01
N GLN A 134 -10.59 -8.14 -1.15
CA GLN A 134 -12.03 -8.32 -1.40
C GLN A 134 -12.74 -6.98 -1.28
N ARG A 135 -13.77 -6.78 -2.11
CA ARG A 135 -14.74 -5.70 -2.00
C ARG A 135 -16.03 -6.29 -1.47
N ILE A 136 -16.48 -5.81 -0.32
CA ILE A 136 -17.63 -6.38 0.39
C ILE A 136 -18.60 -5.25 0.71
N ASN A 137 -19.87 -5.44 0.36
CA ASN A 137 -20.93 -4.57 0.83
C ASN A 137 -21.38 -5.06 2.22
N VAL A 138 -21.32 -4.16 3.20
CA VAL A 138 -21.76 -4.42 4.57
C VAL A 138 -22.70 -3.31 4.98
N PRO A 139 -23.96 -3.60 5.32
CA PRO A 139 -24.88 -2.62 5.86
C PRO A 139 -24.30 -1.92 7.09
N ALA A 140 -24.54 -0.63 7.24
CA ALA A 140 -23.95 0.19 8.30
C ALA A 140 -24.24 -0.38 9.71
N GLU A 141 -25.44 -0.90 9.93
CA GLU A 141 -25.86 -1.54 11.18
C GLU A 141 -25.08 -2.83 11.51
N ASN A 142 -24.48 -3.48 10.52
CA ASN A 142 -23.72 -4.71 10.68
C ASN A 142 -22.19 -4.47 10.71
N LEU A 143 -21.73 -3.24 10.53
CA LEU A 143 -20.31 -2.93 10.38
C LEU A 143 -19.48 -3.34 11.59
N GLN A 144 -19.97 -3.05 12.80
CA GLN A 144 -19.30 -3.42 14.04
C GLN A 144 -19.18 -4.94 14.17
N ALA A 145 -20.30 -5.67 14.00
CA ALA A 145 -20.28 -7.12 14.08
C ALA A 145 -19.37 -7.78 13.03
N PHE A 146 -19.30 -7.18 11.85
CA PHE A 146 -18.44 -7.63 10.77
C PHE A 146 -16.93 -7.46 11.13
N THR A 147 -16.53 -6.27 11.62
CA THR A 147 -15.14 -6.01 12.01
C THR A 147 -14.72 -6.89 13.19
N GLU A 148 -15.55 -7.01 14.23
CA GLU A 148 -15.31 -7.91 15.36
C GLU A 148 -15.21 -9.40 14.93
N GLY A 149 -16.00 -9.79 13.94
CA GLY A 149 -15.95 -11.15 13.36
C GLY A 149 -14.62 -11.42 12.66
N LEU A 150 -14.09 -10.45 11.93
CA LEU A 150 -12.78 -10.57 11.27
C LEU A 150 -11.62 -10.58 12.27
N GLU A 151 -11.69 -9.81 13.35
CA GLU A 151 -10.68 -9.83 14.42
C GLU A 151 -10.65 -11.19 15.12
N LYS A 152 -11.81 -11.79 15.41
CA LYS A 152 -11.92 -13.14 15.96
C LYS A 152 -11.37 -14.21 15.00
N LEU A 153 -11.66 -14.07 13.69
CA LEU A 153 -11.12 -14.96 12.66
C LEU A 153 -9.60 -14.85 12.60
N GLU A 154 -9.06 -13.64 12.59
CA GLU A 154 -7.61 -13.41 12.63
C GLU A 154 -6.97 -14.10 13.82
N ALA A 155 -7.47 -13.86 15.03
CA ALA A 155 -6.97 -14.48 16.26
C ALA A 155 -7.01 -16.03 16.17
N SER A 156 -8.08 -16.59 15.59
CA SER A 156 -8.22 -18.05 15.44
C SER A 156 -7.21 -18.61 14.44
N ILE A 157 -6.95 -17.93 13.34
CA ILE A 157 -5.95 -18.32 12.32
C ILE A 157 -4.54 -18.24 12.91
N GLN A 158 -4.24 -17.16 13.65
CA GLN A 158 -2.94 -17.01 14.32
C GLN A 158 -2.71 -18.11 15.35
N ALA A 159 -3.72 -18.46 16.16
CA ALA A 159 -3.67 -19.55 17.13
C ALA A 159 -3.52 -20.94 16.47
N ALA A 160 -4.00 -21.10 15.24
CA ALA A 160 -3.86 -22.32 14.45
C ALA A 160 -2.47 -22.52 13.81
N GLY A 161 -1.52 -21.60 14.06
CA GLY A 161 -0.13 -21.73 13.59
C GLY A 161 0.27 -20.75 12.48
N HIS A 162 -0.56 -19.74 12.19
CA HIS A 162 -0.28 -18.71 11.19
C HIS A 162 -0.10 -17.32 11.84
N PRO A 163 0.93 -17.10 12.68
CA PRO A 163 1.07 -15.90 13.50
C PRO A 163 1.25 -14.60 12.69
N ASN A 164 1.62 -14.73 11.42
CA ASN A 164 1.83 -13.59 10.52
C ASN A 164 0.58 -13.23 9.71
N PHE A 165 -0.50 -14.01 9.82
CA PHE A 165 -1.76 -13.66 9.17
C PHE A 165 -2.40 -12.46 9.86
N PHE A 166 -2.90 -11.51 9.08
CA PHE A 166 -3.73 -10.41 9.59
C PHE A 166 -4.73 -9.91 8.55
N ASN A 167 -5.81 -9.31 9.06
CA ASN A 167 -6.84 -8.68 8.25
C ASN A 167 -6.82 -7.16 8.46
N GLY A 168 -7.07 -6.42 7.38
CA GLY A 168 -7.39 -5.01 7.45
C GLY A 168 -8.75 -4.75 6.80
N VAL A 169 -9.57 -3.91 7.44
CA VAL A 169 -10.83 -3.43 6.89
C VAL A 169 -10.71 -1.94 6.65
N PHE A 170 -11.11 -1.50 5.46
CA PHE A 170 -10.95 -0.12 5.04
C PHE A 170 -12.23 0.43 4.44
N VAL A 171 -12.57 1.66 4.80
CA VAL A 171 -13.65 2.42 4.20
C VAL A 171 -13.09 3.39 3.17
N PRO A 172 -13.70 3.52 1.97
CA PRO A 172 -13.28 4.52 1.00
C PRO A 172 -13.74 5.92 1.46
N ILE A 173 -12.81 6.88 1.42
CA ILE A 173 -13.12 8.31 1.60
C ILE A 173 -13.40 8.98 0.26
N GLY A 174 -12.98 8.36 -0.83
CA GLY A 174 -13.23 8.77 -2.21
C GLY A 174 -12.90 7.61 -3.13
N GLY A 175 -13.32 7.67 -4.36
CA GLY A 175 -13.15 6.60 -5.37
C GLY A 175 -14.29 6.56 -6.38
N GLY A 176 -15.27 7.44 -6.17
CA GLY A 176 -16.43 7.58 -7.06
C GLY A 176 -17.19 6.27 -7.20
N THR A 177 -17.64 5.97 -8.40
CA THR A 177 -18.45 4.78 -8.71
C THR A 177 -17.73 3.46 -8.56
N HIS A 178 -16.39 3.46 -8.44
CA HIS A 178 -15.60 2.23 -8.35
C HIS A 178 -15.66 1.58 -6.97
N GLU A 179 -15.83 2.38 -5.91
CA GLU A 179 -15.73 1.91 -4.53
C GLU A 179 -16.94 2.30 -3.67
N ILE A 180 -18.00 2.83 -4.29
CA ILE A 180 -19.21 3.24 -3.57
C ILE A 180 -19.85 2.03 -2.89
N GLU A 181 -20.29 2.22 -1.63
CA GLU A 181 -20.98 1.21 -0.82
C GLU A 181 -20.17 -0.07 -0.53
N THR A 182 -18.86 -0.06 -0.76
CA THR A 182 -18.01 -1.22 -0.48
C THR A 182 -16.97 -0.93 0.59
N LEU A 183 -16.64 -1.95 1.35
CA LEU A 183 -15.43 -2.00 2.16
C LEU A 183 -14.36 -2.78 1.40
N MET A 184 -13.11 -2.38 1.56
CA MET A 184 -11.99 -3.20 1.16
C MET A 184 -11.52 -4.03 2.35
N VAL A 185 -11.53 -5.34 2.20
CA VAL A 185 -10.92 -6.27 3.16
C VAL A 185 -9.63 -6.80 2.55
N ARG A 186 -8.53 -6.68 3.28
CA ARG A 186 -7.21 -7.20 2.90
C ARG A 186 -6.79 -8.25 3.92
N SER A 187 -6.68 -9.51 3.50
CA SER A 187 -6.12 -10.61 4.28
C SER A 187 -4.70 -10.85 3.80
N ILE A 188 -3.72 -10.76 4.68
CA ILE A 188 -2.30 -10.75 4.33
C ILE A 188 -1.57 -11.87 5.05
N THR A 189 -0.65 -12.53 4.32
CA THR A 189 0.33 -13.49 4.81
C THR A 189 1.72 -13.12 4.29
N ARG A 190 2.79 -13.57 4.95
CA ARG A 190 4.16 -13.28 4.48
C ARG A 190 4.52 -13.99 3.19
N ASP A 191 4.02 -15.19 3.02
CA ASP A 191 4.29 -16.02 1.85
C ASP A 191 3.03 -16.75 1.38
N ALA A 192 3.09 -17.36 0.19
CA ALA A 192 1.96 -18.03 -0.43
C ALA A 192 1.61 -19.39 0.21
N GLN A 193 2.38 -19.86 1.18
CA GLN A 193 2.20 -21.16 1.83
C GLN A 193 1.66 -21.03 3.27
N SER A 194 1.68 -19.82 3.83
CA SER A 194 1.22 -19.51 5.19
C SER A 194 -0.28 -19.22 5.32
#